data_707b48076578ca3fa7d1ea0e1c10ce3e
#
_entry.id   707b48076578ca3fa7d1ea0e1c10ce3e
#
_cell.length_a   1.000
_cell.length_b   1.000
_cell.length_c   1.000
_cell.angle_alpha   90.00
_cell.angle_beta   90.00
_cell.angle_gamma   90.00
#
_symmetry.space_group_name_H-M   'P 1'
#
loop_
_entity.id
_entity.type
_entity.pdbx_description
1 polymer ?
#
loop_
_entity_poly.entity_id
_entity_poly.type
_entity_poly.pdbx_seq_one_letter_code
_entity_poly.pdbx_strand_id
1 'polypeptide(L)'
;IATLDTFDKTTHRSAFYTVTISDSDSGALGNYETCEIRVMHDGSASYISVFARASSTGTDLVTFSTDISGNDVRLRGVISSTNAHTVTVVRRLVNV
;
A
#
# COMPACT_ATOMS: atom_id res chain seq x y z
N ILE A 1 -1.21 -5.62 -11.27
CA ILE A 1 -0.94 -4.51 -10.36
C ILE A 1 -2.19 -3.64 -10.21
N ALA A 2 -2.51 -3.27 -9.00
CA ALA A 2 -3.70 -2.50 -8.69
C ALA A 2 -3.33 -1.19 -7.99
N THR A 3 -4.11 -0.13 -8.24
CA THR A 3 -4.02 1.11 -7.49
C THR A 3 -4.86 0.98 -6.23
N LEU A 4 -4.23 1.14 -5.07
CA LEU A 4 -4.87 0.97 -3.77
C LEU A 4 -5.36 2.29 -3.20
N ASP A 5 -4.66 3.38 -3.49
CA ASP A 5 -5.02 4.73 -3.05
C ASP A 5 -4.33 5.77 -3.93
N THR A 6 -4.91 6.97 -3.99
CA THR A 6 -4.33 8.12 -4.69
C THR A 6 -4.48 9.37 -3.85
N PHE A 7 -3.55 10.30 -4.00
CA PHE A 7 -3.71 11.65 -3.46
C PHE A 7 -3.14 12.69 -4.45
N ASP A 8 -3.67 13.90 -4.39
CA ASP A 8 -3.32 14.96 -5.32
C ASP A 8 -1.99 15.60 -4.90
N LYS A 9 -1.00 15.57 -5.79
CA LYS A 9 0.33 16.14 -5.52
C LYS A 9 0.32 17.67 -5.40
N THR A 10 -0.72 18.34 -5.88
CA THR A 10 -0.81 19.80 -5.78
C THR A 10 -1.27 20.27 -4.40
N THR A 11 -1.90 19.40 -3.62
CA THR A 11 -2.45 19.72 -2.29
C THR A 11 -1.73 19.03 -1.16
N HIS A 12 -1.20 17.83 -1.39
CA HIS A 12 -0.55 17.02 -0.35
C HIS A 12 0.86 16.63 -0.75
N ARG A 13 1.78 16.68 0.22
CA ARG A 13 3.19 16.30 0.05
C ARG A 13 3.42 14.84 0.31
N SER A 14 2.73 14.27 1.27
CA SER A 14 2.96 12.90 1.69
C SER A 14 1.72 12.26 2.28
N ALA A 15 1.72 10.95 2.35
CA ALA A 15 0.70 10.14 3.00
C ALA A 15 1.36 9.11 3.90
N PHE A 16 0.73 8.86 5.04
CA PHE A 16 1.08 7.79 5.94
C PHE A 16 -0.08 6.80 5.96
N TYR A 17 0.22 5.53 5.68
CA TYR A 17 -0.78 4.47 5.63
C TYR A 17 -0.54 3.44 6.71
N THR A 18 -1.62 3.03 7.38
CA THR A 18 -1.66 1.78 8.13
C THR A 18 -2.45 0.78 7.27
N VAL A 19 -1.86 -0.38 7.00
CA VAL A 19 -2.39 -1.33 6.02
C VAL A 19 -2.60 -2.68 6.68
N THR A 20 -3.77 -3.28 6.45
CA THR A 20 -4.06 -4.66 6.83
C THR A 20 -4.47 -5.43 5.57
N ILE A 21 -3.88 -6.60 5.39
CA ILE A 21 -4.11 -7.46 4.25
C ILE A 21 -4.63 -8.80 4.75
N SER A 22 -5.68 -9.30 4.10
CA SER A 22 -6.10 -10.68 4.30
C SER A 22 -6.23 -11.36 2.94
N ASP A 23 -5.86 -12.64 2.87
CA ASP A 23 -6.11 -13.43 1.68
C ASP A 23 -7.02 -14.61 2.04
N SER A 24 -7.82 -15.04 1.05
CA SER A 24 -8.67 -16.22 1.19
C SER A 24 -7.88 -17.44 0.74
N ASP A 25 -7.03 -17.95 1.62
CA ASP A 25 -6.37 -19.22 1.34
C ASP A 25 -7.41 -20.34 1.22
N SER A 26 -7.10 -21.35 0.44
CA SER A 26 -7.94 -22.56 0.32
C SER A 26 -8.05 -23.34 1.62
N GLY A 27 -7.28 -23.01 2.64
CA GLY A 27 -7.40 -23.57 3.98
C GLY A 27 -8.43 -22.81 4.82
N ALA A 28 -8.71 -23.30 6.01
CA ALA A 28 -9.75 -22.78 6.89
C ALA A 28 -9.40 -21.44 7.54
N LEU A 29 -8.14 -21.01 7.57
CA LEU A 29 -7.68 -19.92 8.41
C LEU A 29 -7.26 -18.65 7.66
N GLY A 30 -7.04 -18.73 6.34
CA GLY A 30 -6.54 -17.59 5.59
C GLY A 30 -5.15 -17.12 6.05
N ASN A 31 -4.64 -16.11 5.37
CA ASN A 31 -3.36 -15.47 5.70
C ASN A 31 -3.59 -14.00 5.99
N TYR A 32 -2.80 -13.44 6.90
CA TYR A 32 -2.95 -12.06 7.34
C TYR A 32 -1.60 -11.37 7.40
N GLU A 33 -1.61 -10.09 7.07
CA GLU A 33 -0.44 -9.23 7.19
C GLU A 33 -0.86 -7.83 7.59
N THR A 34 -0.03 -7.15 8.36
CA THR A 34 -0.16 -5.72 8.60
C THR A 34 1.18 -5.04 8.37
N CYS A 35 1.16 -3.80 7.92
CA CYS A 35 2.36 -2.99 7.75
C CYS A 35 2.02 -1.51 7.78
N GLU A 36 3.06 -0.68 7.79
CA GLU A 36 2.94 0.75 7.66
C GLU A 36 3.71 1.19 6.43
N ILE A 37 3.17 2.21 5.73
CA ILE A 37 3.74 2.70 4.48
C ILE A 37 3.78 4.22 4.54
N ARG A 38 4.91 4.80 4.13
CA ARG A 38 5.01 6.23 3.83
C ARG A 38 5.26 6.42 2.35
N VAL A 39 4.52 7.37 1.77
CA VAL A 39 4.68 7.79 0.38
C VAL A 39 4.86 9.30 0.37
N MET A 40 5.84 9.78 -0.37
CA MET A 40 6.04 11.21 -0.59
C MET A 40 6.37 11.47 -2.05
N HIS A 41 6.27 12.72 -2.46
CA HIS A 41 6.73 13.16 -3.78
C HIS A 41 7.51 14.46 -3.66
N ASP A 42 8.32 14.75 -4.69
CA ASP A 42 9.06 16.01 -4.82
C ASP A 42 8.51 16.91 -5.94
N GLY A 43 7.35 16.56 -6.48
CA GLY A 43 6.71 17.24 -7.61
C GLY A 43 6.87 16.49 -8.91
N SER A 44 7.91 15.69 -9.09
CA SER A 44 8.17 14.94 -10.31
C SER A 44 8.37 13.44 -10.10
N ALA A 45 8.80 13.02 -8.93
CA ALA A 45 8.99 11.61 -8.59
C ALA A 45 8.36 11.30 -7.24
N SER A 46 7.96 10.05 -7.04
CA SER A 46 7.42 9.57 -5.78
C SER A 46 8.38 8.57 -5.13
N TYR A 47 8.30 8.47 -3.81
CA TYR A 47 9.18 7.64 -2.98
C TYR A 47 8.33 6.90 -1.95
N ILE A 48 8.72 5.67 -1.64
CA ILE A 48 7.95 4.80 -0.74
C ILE A 48 8.88 4.15 0.28
N SER A 49 8.37 4.01 1.50
CA SER A 49 8.97 3.18 2.53
C SER A 49 7.90 2.29 3.13
N VAL A 50 8.15 0.99 3.15
CA VAL A 50 7.27 -0.01 3.76
C VAL A 50 8.00 -0.56 4.97
N PHE A 51 7.36 -0.50 6.14
CA PHE A 51 8.01 -0.88 7.39
C PHE A 51 6.99 -1.46 8.38
N ALA A 52 7.49 -1.92 9.53
CA ALA A 52 6.67 -2.50 10.59
C ALA A 52 5.78 -3.65 10.09
N ARG A 53 6.34 -4.55 9.27
CA ARG A 53 5.60 -5.70 8.76
C ARG A 53 5.41 -6.77 9.82
N ALA A 54 4.19 -7.30 9.91
CA ALA A 54 3.87 -8.50 10.68
C ALA A 54 2.97 -9.39 9.80
N SER A 55 3.32 -10.65 9.68
CA SER A 55 2.67 -11.58 8.76
C SER A 55 2.48 -12.95 9.40
N SER A 56 1.32 -13.56 9.19
CA SER A 56 1.06 -14.92 9.68
C SER A 56 1.84 -15.99 8.91
N THR A 57 2.33 -15.65 7.71
CA THR A 57 3.07 -16.59 6.86
C THR A 57 4.59 -16.41 6.92
N GLY A 58 5.06 -15.27 7.44
CA GLY A 58 6.48 -14.88 7.37
C GLY A 58 6.91 -14.38 5.99
N THR A 59 5.99 -14.26 5.04
CA THR A 59 6.25 -13.75 3.68
C THR A 59 5.32 -12.61 3.36
N ASP A 60 5.69 -11.79 2.38
CA ASP A 60 4.89 -10.65 1.96
C ASP A 60 3.72 -11.12 1.10
N LEU A 61 2.49 -10.73 1.49
CA LEU A 61 1.30 -11.04 0.71
C LEU A 61 1.11 -10.06 -0.45
N VAL A 62 1.60 -8.84 -0.32
CA VAL A 62 1.52 -7.79 -1.33
C VAL A 62 2.88 -7.10 -1.44
N THR A 63 3.32 -6.86 -2.66
CA THR A 63 4.48 -6.00 -2.93
C THR A 63 3.97 -4.61 -3.30
N PHE A 64 4.38 -3.60 -2.55
CA PHE A 64 3.91 -2.23 -2.71
C PHE A 64 4.89 -1.41 -3.53
N SER A 65 4.34 -0.46 -4.29
CA SER A 65 5.10 0.51 -5.06
C SER A 65 4.34 1.82 -5.14
N THR A 66 4.99 2.85 -5.65
CA THR A 66 4.39 4.17 -5.85
C THR A 66 4.81 4.73 -7.20
N ASP A 67 3.94 5.52 -7.81
CA ASP A 67 4.23 6.29 -9.01
C ASP A 67 3.38 7.57 -9.04
N ILE A 68 3.62 8.38 -10.06
CA ILE A 68 2.81 9.57 -10.33
C ILE A 68 2.18 9.40 -11.70
N SER A 69 0.87 9.59 -11.75
CA SER A 69 0.10 9.61 -12.99
C SER A 69 -0.67 10.93 -13.07
N GLY A 70 -0.26 11.84 -13.94
CA GLY A 70 -0.81 13.19 -13.98
C GLY A 70 -0.53 13.93 -12.67
N ASN A 71 -1.58 14.33 -11.96
CA ASN A 71 -1.47 14.94 -10.63
C ASN A 71 -1.67 13.93 -9.49
N ASP A 72 -1.87 12.66 -9.80
CA ASP A 72 -2.14 11.63 -8.80
C ASP A 72 -0.85 10.93 -8.39
N VAL A 73 -0.54 10.98 -7.10
CA VAL A 73 0.45 10.09 -6.47
C VAL A 73 -0.27 8.81 -6.09
N ARG A 74 0.19 7.66 -6.59
CA ARG A 74 -0.52 6.41 -6.43
C ARG A 74 0.25 5.47 -5.52
N LEU A 75 -0.46 4.84 -4.58
CA LEU A 75 -0.01 3.66 -3.87
C LEU A 75 -0.53 2.45 -4.64
N ARG A 76 0.38 1.58 -5.07
CA ARG A 76 0.06 0.42 -5.89
C ARG A 76 0.53 -0.86 -5.23
N GLY A 77 -0.12 -1.97 -5.58
CA GLY A 77 0.23 -3.26 -5.01
C GLY A 77 0.10 -4.39 -6.02
N VAL A 78 0.96 -5.39 -5.86
CA VAL A 78 0.91 -6.65 -6.61
C VAL A 78 0.76 -7.77 -5.59
N ILE A 79 -0.29 -8.58 -5.74
CA ILE A 79 -0.52 -9.73 -4.86
C ILE A 79 0.45 -10.86 -5.22
N SER A 80 0.86 -11.62 -4.22
CA SER A 80 1.88 -12.67 -4.36
C SER A 80 1.31 -14.03 -4.77
N SER A 81 -0.01 -14.16 -4.81
CA SER A 81 -0.67 -15.42 -5.15
C SER A 81 -1.91 -15.18 -6.01
N THR A 82 -2.59 -16.26 -6.41
CA THR A 82 -3.84 -16.19 -7.14
C THR A 82 -5.07 -16.10 -6.24
N ASN A 83 -4.89 -16.17 -4.92
CA ASN A 83 -6.00 -16.05 -3.98
C ASN A 83 -6.54 -14.62 -3.97
N ALA A 84 -7.82 -14.48 -3.66
CA ALA A 84 -8.42 -13.16 -3.49
C ALA A 84 -7.83 -12.49 -2.25
N HIS A 85 -7.44 -11.22 -2.39
CA HIS A 85 -6.89 -10.42 -1.30
C HIS A 85 -7.83 -9.26 -0.98
N THR A 86 -7.95 -8.96 0.31
CA THR A 86 -8.60 -7.74 0.79
C THR A 86 -7.53 -6.88 1.42
N VAL A 87 -7.40 -5.64 0.92
CA VAL A 87 -6.43 -4.67 1.43
C VAL A 87 -7.23 -3.51 2.02
N THR A 88 -7.07 -3.28 3.32
CA THR A 88 -7.70 -2.18 4.02
C THR A 88 -6.63 -1.17 4.41
N VAL A 89 -6.84 0.10 4.06
CA VAL A 89 -5.89 1.16 4.36
C VAL A 89 -6.56 2.26 5.18
N VAL A 90 -5.83 2.76 6.17
CA VAL A 90 -6.15 4.00 6.89
C VAL A 90 -5.04 4.97 6.59
N ARG A 91 -5.38 6.21 6.19
CA ARG A 91 -4.38 7.16 5.75
C ARG A 91 -4.44 8.48 6.52
N ARG A 92 -3.28 9.12 6.62
CA ARG A 92 -3.15 10.52 7.01
C ARG A 92 -2.36 11.24 5.93
N LEU A 93 -2.83 12.43 5.55
CA LEU A 93 -2.21 13.24 4.50
C LEU A 93 -1.54 14.46 5.14
N VAL A 94 -0.38 14.85 4.59
CA VAL A 94 0.34 16.05 4.98
C VAL A 94 0.36 17.00 3.78
N ASN A 95 -0.03 18.25 4.01
CA ASN A 95 -0.15 19.25 2.95
C ASN A 95 1.23 19.68 2.43
N VAL A 96 1.22 20.13 1.19
CA VAL A 96 2.39 20.76 0.58
C VAL A 96 2.74 22.09 1.27
#